data_646b0d253509703a68cdc80d4b722ed9
#
_entry.id   646b0d253509703a68cdc80d4b722ed9
#
_cell.length_a   1.000
_cell.length_b   1.000
_cell.length_c   1.000
_cell.angle_alpha   90.00
_cell.angle_beta   90.00
_cell.angle_gamma   90.00
#
_symmetry.space_group_name_H-M   'P 1'
#
loop_
_entity.id
_entity.type
_entity.pdbx_description
1 polymer ?
#
loop_
_entity_poly.entity_id
_entity_poly.type
_entity_poly.pdbx_seq_one_letter_code
_entity_poly.pdbx_strand_id
1 'polypeptide(L)'
;MALTPIPQNYRNNVDWILGAYTDAGVSFPNGFQKDAIQNAVGARKTNKWKNWRCDISLIENSHGKYVVVEDFGTVGLTGRNTPAEQINNLMAQGKVLPAEERLSRFTSMFNSGGNTTGGGLFGAGKSVYSVASQSYTYYFDSLREDGLYVANVNKSGQVNSIAYEGEEAKKYILDNTGLSEKRTVGTRIIIESPKEELVASITSSEIIPFIQESWWIIIQRLTDDAAITVNGIKIDVPEDIKNGTHSFELQNPEIYMPGYKVKHFGLYIFDDGGNRWNGISYYRKGMKIGEIDIKDIPKKVENKFWGYIEVDEQWEDDLSDIEDKVHFGVSKGKKNTAIYQHLKNYCNNKFKANLIEWGYIKDKESEDKKLKDERSRLRRIFRIYLTVLASKTWEKVHRRQILMSDGKTYPILLKILSALLQETK
;
A
#
# COMPACT_ATOMS: atom_id res chain seq x y z
N MET A 1 6.47 9.24 41.23
CA MET A 1 7.37 9.95 40.31
C MET A 1 6.68 11.20 39.80
N ALA A 2 7.42 12.31 39.62
CA ALA A 2 6.86 13.51 39.02
C ALA A 2 6.75 13.30 37.49
N LEU A 3 5.62 13.71 36.94
CA LEU A 3 5.42 13.70 35.47
C LEU A 3 6.24 14.85 34.87
N THR A 4 6.89 14.58 33.75
CA THR A 4 7.63 15.61 33.00
C THR A 4 6.62 16.56 32.32
N PRO A 5 6.77 17.89 32.47
CA PRO A 5 5.87 18.85 31.84
C PRO A 5 5.84 18.69 30.32
N ILE A 6 4.66 18.87 29.73
CA ILE A 6 4.42 18.77 28.30
C ILE A 6 4.79 20.08 27.61
N PRO A 7 5.25 20.05 26.34
CA PRO A 7 5.22 21.24 25.47
C PRO A 7 3.80 21.80 25.40
N GLN A 8 3.63 23.11 25.56
CA GLN A 8 2.37 23.77 25.27
C GLN A 8 1.86 23.31 23.89
N ASN A 9 0.61 22.84 23.81
CA ASN A 9 -0.01 22.35 22.58
C ASN A 9 0.16 20.83 22.27
N TYR A 10 0.45 19.96 23.24
CA TYR A 10 0.51 18.53 22.99
C TYR A 10 -0.75 18.02 22.25
N ARG A 11 -1.96 18.36 22.72
CA ARG A 11 -3.21 17.94 22.07
C ARG A 11 -3.26 18.37 20.61
N ASN A 12 -2.97 19.62 20.33
CA ASN A 12 -2.92 20.12 18.94
C ASN A 12 -1.86 19.38 18.12
N ASN A 13 -0.75 18.98 18.73
CA ASN A 13 0.32 18.23 18.05
C ASN A 13 -0.07 16.78 17.76
N VAL A 14 -0.91 16.12 18.57
CA VAL A 14 -1.35 14.75 18.30
C VAL A 14 -2.66 14.70 17.53
N ASP A 15 -3.54 15.68 17.65
CA ASP A 15 -4.80 15.76 16.89
C ASP A 15 -4.60 15.96 15.39
N TRP A 16 -3.39 16.39 14.97
CA TRP A 16 -3.06 16.45 13.54
C TRP A 16 -3.23 15.09 12.84
N ILE A 17 -3.05 13.97 13.57
CA ILE A 17 -3.23 12.63 12.98
C ILE A 17 -4.71 12.37 12.63
N LEU A 18 -5.65 12.87 13.45
CA LEU A 18 -7.09 12.80 13.15
C LEU A 18 -7.43 13.63 11.91
N GLY A 19 -6.86 14.84 11.82
CA GLY A 19 -6.97 15.68 10.62
C GLY A 19 -6.40 14.98 9.39
N ALA A 20 -5.25 14.33 9.50
CA ALA A 20 -4.62 13.62 8.40
C ALA A 20 -5.45 12.41 7.93
N TYR A 21 -6.09 11.65 8.83
CA TYR A 21 -7.04 10.60 8.45
C TYR A 21 -8.27 11.18 7.74
N THR A 22 -8.83 12.27 8.27
CA THR A 22 -9.97 12.96 7.65
C THR A 22 -9.61 13.48 6.25
N ASP A 23 -8.45 14.10 6.08
CA ASP A 23 -7.95 14.58 4.79
C ASP A 23 -7.71 13.45 3.78
N ALA A 24 -7.34 12.27 4.27
CA ALA A 24 -7.21 11.05 3.48
C ALA A 24 -8.55 10.34 3.21
N GLY A 25 -9.67 10.81 3.78
CA GLY A 25 -10.98 10.17 3.67
C GLY A 25 -11.08 8.84 4.44
N VAL A 26 -10.29 8.68 5.51
CA VAL A 26 -10.16 7.43 6.26
C VAL A 26 -10.83 7.56 7.62
N SER A 27 -11.63 6.57 8.00
CA SER A 27 -12.20 6.49 9.35
C SER A 27 -11.10 6.25 10.39
N PHE A 28 -11.32 6.76 11.61
CA PHE A 28 -10.34 6.60 12.68
C PHE A 28 -10.03 5.12 13.00
N PRO A 29 -10.99 4.18 13.08
CA PRO A 29 -10.68 2.77 13.30
C PRO A 29 -9.78 2.16 12.21
N ASN A 30 -9.97 2.57 10.95
CA ASN A 30 -9.12 2.12 9.85
C ASN A 30 -7.69 2.69 9.98
N GLY A 31 -7.53 3.96 10.29
CA GLY A 31 -6.22 4.56 10.60
C GLY A 31 -5.54 3.90 11.79
N PHE A 32 -6.29 3.72 12.88
CA PHE A 32 -5.80 3.13 14.12
C PHE A 32 -5.20 1.72 13.91
N GLN A 33 -5.95 0.80 13.25
CA GLN A 33 -5.47 -0.56 13.05
C GLN A 33 -4.18 -0.57 12.23
N LYS A 34 -4.09 0.31 11.23
CA LYS A 34 -2.93 0.36 10.34
C LYS A 34 -1.67 0.77 11.09
N ASP A 35 -1.72 1.86 11.84
CA ASP A 35 -0.58 2.34 12.63
C ASP A 35 -0.23 1.38 13.79
N ALA A 36 -1.23 0.81 14.46
CA ALA A 36 -1.02 -0.15 15.55
C ALA A 36 -0.31 -1.42 15.07
N ILE A 37 -0.80 -2.03 13.98
CA ILE A 37 -0.19 -3.24 13.41
C ILE A 37 1.18 -2.92 12.81
N GLN A 38 1.36 -1.76 12.16
CA GLN A 38 2.65 -1.33 11.63
C GLN A 38 3.73 -1.26 12.72
N ASN A 39 3.38 -0.76 13.90
CA ASN A 39 4.29 -0.71 15.03
C ASN A 39 4.70 -2.12 15.48
N ALA A 40 3.75 -3.06 15.56
CA ALA A 40 4.03 -4.46 15.91
C ALA A 40 4.87 -5.17 14.85
N VAL A 41 4.58 -4.93 13.55
CA VAL A 41 5.38 -5.44 12.42
C VAL A 41 6.81 -4.90 12.48
N GLY A 42 6.98 -3.60 12.77
CA GLY A 42 8.30 -2.98 12.93
C GLY A 42 9.10 -3.45 14.13
N ALA A 43 8.44 -4.00 15.13
CA ALA A 43 9.09 -4.52 16.35
C ALA A 43 9.61 -5.97 16.22
N ARG A 44 9.33 -6.69 15.11
CA ARG A 44 9.77 -8.08 14.89
C ARG A 44 11.28 -8.25 15.09
N LYS A 45 11.66 -9.44 15.54
CA LYS A 45 13.07 -9.82 15.73
C LYS A 45 13.83 -9.95 14.41
N THR A 46 13.15 -10.51 13.41
CA THR A 46 13.73 -10.83 12.09
C THR A 46 12.67 -10.60 11.01
N ASN A 47 13.03 -10.77 9.73
CA ASN A 47 12.07 -10.81 8.63
C ASN A 47 11.22 -12.10 8.60
N LYS A 48 11.35 -12.99 9.59
CA LYS A 48 10.56 -14.22 9.74
C LYS A 48 9.37 -13.95 10.65
N TRP A 49 8.27 -14.67 10.41
CA TRP A 49 7.02 -14.53 11.13
C TRP A 49 6.84 -15.51 12.30
N LYS A 50 7.80 -16.38 12.54
CA LYS A 50 7.72 -17.44 13.57
C LYS A 50 7.39 -16.84 14.95
N ASN A 51 6.33 -17.33 15.58
CA ASN A 51 5.81 -16.91 16.89
C ASN A 51 5.44 -15.41 16.96
N TRP A 52 5.33 -14.71 15.82
CA TRP A 52 4.91 -13.33 15.82
C TRP A 52 3.38 -13.23 15.90
N ARG A 53 2.89 -12.38 16.76
CA ARG A 53 1.46 -12.11 16.86
C ARG A 53 1.23 -10.65 17.22
N CYS A 54 0.14 -10.08 16.71
CA CYS A 54 -0.39 -8.78 17.08
C CYS A 54 -1.87 -8.95 17.46
N ASP A 55 -2.20 -8.71 18.71
CA ASP A 55 -3.56 -8.83 19.22
C ASP A 55 -4.14 -7.45 19.50
N ILE A 56 -5.35 -7.18 19.02
CA ILE A 56 -6.15 -6.02 19.35
C ILE A 56 -7.36 -6.53 20.12
N SER A 57 -7.53 -6.09 21.36
CA SER A 57 -8.63 -6.57 22.21
C SER A 57 -9.30 -5.44 22.99
N LEU A 58 -10.59 -5.61 23.25
CA LEU A 58 -11.36 -4.78 24.14
C LEU A 58 -11.45 -5.48 25.49
N ILE A 59 -11.01 -4.82 26.56
CA ILE A 59 -11.04 -5.34 27.91
C ILE A 59 -11.83 -4.38 28.77
N GLU A 60 -12.73 -4.93 29.60
CA GLU A 60 -13.48 -4.19 30.60
C GLU A 60 -13.34 -4.89 31.96
N ASN A 61 -12.94 -4.15 32.99
CA ASN A 61 -12.76 -4.64 34.33
C ASN A 61 -13.16 -3.58 35.36
N SER A 62 -12.91 -3.82 36.65
CA SER A 62 -13.23 -2.89 37.74
C SER A 62 -12.48 -1.55 37.70
N HIS A 63 -11.38 -1.45 36.90
CA HIS A 63 -10.60 -0.22 36.74
C HIS A 63 -11.08 0.62 35.55
N GLY A 64 -11.79 0.01 34.58
CA GLY A 64 -12.31 0.72 33.44
C GLY A 64 -12.39 -0.12 32.15
N LYS A 65 -12.56 0.58 31.04
CA LYS A 65 -12.59 0.02 29.70
C LYS A 65 -11.32 0.39 28.96
N TYR A 66 -10.72 -0.59 28.31
CA TYR A 66 -9.44 -0.46 27.62
C TYR A 66 -9.49 -1.09 26.22
N VAL A 67 -8.85 -0.45 25.24
CA VAL A 67 -8.39 -1.13 24.04
C VAL A 67 -6.93 -1.49 24.26
N VAL A 68 -6.61 -2.76 24.09
CA VAL A 68 -5.26 -3.29 24.28
C VAL A 68 -4.70 -3.73 22.95
N VAL A 69 -3.52 -3.23 22.61
CA VAL A 69 -2.71 -3.69 21.47
C VAL A 69 -1.49 -4.39 22.04
N GLU A 70 -1.34 -5.67 21.74
CA GLU A 70 -0.25 -6.48 22.32
C GLU A 70 0.52 -7.20 21.19
N ASP A 71 1.84 -7.07 21.20
CA ASP A 71 2.71 -7.79 20.28
C ASP A 71 3.46 -8.91 20.99
N PHE A 72 3.76 -9.97 20.22
CA PHE A 72 4.47 -11.16 20.66
C PHE A 72 5.52 -11.54 19.61
N GLY A 73 6.56 -12.23 20.03
CA GLY A 73 7.63 -12.63 19.12
C GLY A 73 8.48 -11.46 18.63
N THR A 74 8.43 -10.35 19.34
CA THR A 74 9.22 -9.13 19.13
C THR A 74 10.38 -9.06 20.12
N VAL A 75 11.15 -7.98 20.11
CA VAL A 75 12.27 -7.80 21.05
C VAL A 75 11.87 -7.06 22.34
N GLY A 76 10.65 -6.52 22.37
CA GLY A 76 10.21 -5.61 23.41
C GLY A 76 10.87 -4.23 23.30
N LEU A 77 10.63 -3.39 24.34
CA LEU A 77 11.21 -2.04 24.42
C LEU A 77 12.62 -2.10 25.00
N THR A 78 13.57 -2.48 24.18
CA THR A 78 15.00 -2.57 24.52
C THR A 78 15.66 -1.20 24.69
N GLY A 79 16.92 -1.19 25.12
CA GLY A 79 17.70 0.01 25.34
C GLY A 79 17.70 0.47 26.81
N ARG A 80 18.33 1.60 27.05
CA ARG A 80 18.47 2.15 28.40
C ARG A 80 17.21 2.88 28.83
N ASN A 81 16.93 2.85 30.11
CA ASN A 81 15.88 3.65 30.72
C ASN A 81 16.41 5.10 30.94
N THR A 82 16.50 5.83 29.83
CA THR A 82 17.08 7.18 29.83
C THR A 82 16.05 8.21 30.28
N PRO A 83 16.39 9.12 31.19
CA PRO A 83 15.50 10.18 31.62
C PRO A 83 15.01 11.05 30.45
N ALA A 84 13.72 11.37 30.45
CA ALA A 84 13.07 12.14 29.38
C ALA A 84 13.78 13.49 29.10
N GLU A 85 14.29 14.15 30.13
CA GLU A 85 15.05 15.40 29.98
C GLU A 85 16.34 15.18 29.19
N GLN A 86 17.06 14.09 29.46
CA GLN A 86 18.29 13.76 28.73
C GLN A 86 17.99 13.43 27.26
N ILE A 87 16.88 12.73 26.99
CA ILE A 87 16.43 12.46 25.63
C ILE A 87 16.12 13.77 24.90
N ASN A 88 15.37 14.67 25.52
CA ASN A 88 15.05 15.98 24.94
C ASN A 88 16.28 16.81 24.65
N ASN A 89 17.28 16.79 25.52
CA ASN A 89 18.55 17.48 25.30
C ASN A 89 19.34 16.91 24.12
N LEU A 90 19.37 15.58 23.93
CA LEU A 90 19.98 14.94 22.77
C LEU A 90 19.27 15.34 21.48
N MET A 91 17.93 15.33 21.47
CA MET A 91 17.14 15.76 20.31
C MET A 91 17.35 17.24 19.96
N ALA A 92 17.41 18.12 20.97
CA ALA A 92 17.70 19.54 20.76
C ALA A 92 19.07 19.79 20.13
N GLN A 93 20.03 18.86 20.35
CA GLN A 93 21.35 18.87 19.70
C GLN A 93 21.35 18.23 18.30
N GLY A 94 20.19 17.84 17.76
CA GLY A 94 20.09 17.16 16.47
C GLY A 94 20.61 15.71 16.47
N LYS A 95 20.82 15.11 17.65
CA LYS A 95 21.28 13.73 17.77
C LYS A 95 20.12 12.77 17.64
N VAL A 96 20.29 11.75 16.81
CA VAL A 96 19.32 10.66 16.63
C VAL A 96 19.63 9.55 17.64
N LEU A 97 18.60 9.05 18.32
CA LEU A 97 18.76 7.90 19.21
C LEU A 97 19.06 6.64 18.39
N PRO A 98 20.00 5.79 18.83
CA PRO A 98 20.26 4.49 18.19
C PRO A 98 19.00 3.63 18.04
N ALA A 99 18.99 2.74 17.04
CA ALA A 99 17.81 1.91 16.76
C ALA A 99 17.47 0.94 17.91
N GLU A 100 18.46 0.50 18.65
CA GLU A 100 18.37 -0.36 19.83
C GLU A 100 17.77 0.33 21.06
N GLU A 101 17.80 1.67 21.14
CA GLU A 101 17.24 2.45 22.22
C GLU A 101 15.70 2.59 22.06
N ARG A 102 15.00 1.44 21.94
CA ARG A 102 13.55 1.38 21.64
C ARG A 102 12.71 2.01 22.72
N LEU A 103 13.03 1.79 24.00
CA LEU A 103 12.31 2.40 25.14
C LEU A 103 12.38 3.92 25.07
N SER A 104 13.58 4.46 24.94
CA SER A 104 13.80 5.91 24.85
C SER A 104 13.12 6.52 23.61
N ARG A 105 13.17 5.82 22.48
CA ARG A 105 12.47 6.23 21.25
C ARG A 105 10.96 6.14 21.37
N PHE A 106 10.43 5.17 22.11
CA PHE A 106 9.01 5.02 22.33
C PHE A 106 8.46 6.12 23.25
N THR A 107 9.18 6.49 24.29
CA THR A 107 8.78 7.54 25.24
C THR A 107 8.98 8.96 24.69
N SER A 108 9.84 9.14 23.65
CA SER A 108 10.03 10.44 22.99
C SER A 108 9.12 10.61 21.79
N MET A 109 8.46 11.77 21.66
CA MET A 109 7.60 12.08 20.51
C MET A 109 8.45 12.44 19.27
N PHE A 110 7.94 12.10 18.09
CA PHE A 110 8.53 12.45 16.79
C PHE A 110 9.96 11.96 16.52
N ASN A 111 10.43 10.94 17.25
CA ASN A 111 11.72 10.35 17.01
C ASN A 111 11.61 9.14 16.08
N SER A 112 11.84 9.33 14.77
CA SER A 112 11.69 8.31 13.73
C SER A 112 12.99 7.68 13.26
N GLY A 113 14.16 8.09 13.78
CA GLY A 113 15.44 7.65 13.26
C GLY A 113 15.59 6.12 13.12
N GLY A 114 15.67 5.61 11.89
CA GLY A 114 16.28 4.32 11.57
C GLY A 114 15.46 3.06 11.81
N ASN A 115 14.17 3.05 11.63
CA ASN A 115 13.40 1.80 11.66
C ASN A 115 13.47 1.11 10.28
N THR A 116 14.50 0.25 10.08
CA THR A 116 14.76 -0.42 8.81
C THR A 116 13.80 -1.57 8.48
N THR A 117 13.06 -2.08 9.47
CA THR A 117 12.18 -3.25 9.33
C THR A 117 10.68 -2.93 9.27
N GLY A 118 10.25 -1.75 9.74
CA GLY A 118 8.86 -1.30 9.72
C GLY A 118 8.72 -0.01 8.92
N GLY A 119 7.68 0.12 8.13
CA GLY A 119 7.43 1.27 7.25
C GLY A 119 7.16 2.61 7.92
N GLY A 120 7.40 2.76 9.22
CA GLY A 120 7.16 3.98 9.99
C GLY A 120 8.23 5.06 9.76
N LEU A 121 7.93 6.05 8.94
CA LEU A 121 8.88 7.08 8.50
C LEU A 121 8.91 8.32 9.40
N PHE A 122 7.80 8.65 10.05
CA PHE A 122 7.63 9.96 10.69
C PHE A 122 7.74 9.95 12.23
N GLY A 123 7.85 8.77 12.86
CA GLY A 123 7.87 8.64 14.33
C GLY A 123 6.58 9.09 15.03
N ALA A 124 5.55 9.33 14.24
CA ALA A 124 4.27 9.86 14.69
C ALA A 124 3.21 8.76 14.90
N GLY A 125 3.41 7.55 14.35
CA GLY A 125 2.43 6.46 14.41
C GLY A 125 2.04 6.06 15.84
N LYS A 126 2.92 6.24 16.82
CA LYS A 126 2.57 6.03 18.25
C LYS A 126 1.59 7.05 18.83
N SER A 127 1.43 8.22 18.17
CA SER A 127 0.42 9.21 18.58
C SER A 127 -1.00 8.69 18.42
N VAL A 128 -1.20 7.67 17.60
CA VAL A 128 -2.48 6.99 17.41
C VAL A 128 -3.04 6.45 18.74
N TYR A 129 -2.17 5.99 19.64
CA TYR A 129 -2.59 5.47 20.94
C TYR A 129 -3.13 6.58 21.86
N SER A 130 -2.52 7.77 21.83
CA SER A 130 -3.04 8.92 22.58
C SER A 130 -4.39 9.37 22.04
N VAL A 131 -4.52 9.55 20.71
CA VAL A 131 -5.79 10.02 20.13
C VAL A 131 -6.88 8.96 20.16
N ALA A 132 -6.53 7.69 20.37
CA ALA A 132 -7.51 6.62 20.59
C ALA A 132 -8.19 6.68 21.94
N SER A 133 -7.59 7.35 22.92
CA SER A 133 -8.17 7.60 24.26
C SER A 133 -8.95 8.91 24.28
N GLN A 134 -10.10 8.94 24.95
CA GLN A 134 -10.87 10.17 25.22
C GLN A 134 -10.10 11.12 26.15
N SER A 135 -9.25 10.58 27.04
CA SER A 135 -8.40 11.34 27.97
C SER A 135 -6.98 11.56 27.47
N TYR A 136 -6.65 11.10 26.24
CA TYR A 136 -5.29 11.08 25.71
C TYR A 136 -4.32 10.27 26.58
N THR A 137 -4.82 9.24 27.25
CA THR A 137 -4.05 8.43 28.21
C THR A 137 -3.89 7.00 27.71
N TYR A 138 -2.66 6.52 27.67
CA TYR A 138 -2.38 5.10 27.51
C TYR A 138 -1.22 4.70 28.42
N TYR A 139 -1.34 3.50 28.97
CA TYR A 139 -0.24 2.82 29.64
C TYR A 139 0.46 1.92 28.66
N PHE A 140 1.71 1.60 28.93
CA PHE A 140 2.41 0.56 28.21
C PHE A 140 3.31 -0.23 29.15
N ASP A 141 3.45 -1.51 28.81
CA ASP A 141 4.42 -2.38 29.44
C ASP A 141 5.11 -3.25 28.40
N SER A 142 6.28 -3.75 28.76
CA SER A 142 7.07 -4.59 27.88
C SER A 142 7.92 -5.57 28.68
N LEU A 143 7.85 -6.85 28.29
CA LEU A 143 8.83 -7.85 28.71
C LEU A 143 9.87 -7.93 27.61
N ARG A 144 11.12 -7.68 27.96
CA ARG A 144 12.27 -7.67 27.05
C ARG A 144 12.90 -9.06 26.95
N GLU A 145 13.73 -9.28 25.91
CA GLU A 145 14.47 -10.53 25.76
C GLU A 145 15.46 -10.82 26.88
N ASP A 146 16.02 -9.78 27.49
CA ASP A 146 16.93 -9.89 28.64
C ASP A 146 16.20 -10.15 29.97
N GLY A 147 14.87 -10.35 29.91
CA GLY A 147 14.01 -10.62 31.07
C GLY A 147 13.62 -9.39 31.86
N LEU A 148 14.10 -8.19 31.49
CA LEU A 148 13.67 -6.96 32.15
C LEU A 148 12.23 -6.61 31.77
N TYR A 149 11.42 -6.36 32.79
CA TYR A 149 10.06 -5.86 32.62
C TYR A 149 10.07 -4.35 32.87
N VAL A 150 9.46 -3.59 31.95
CA VAL A 150 9.38 -2.13 32.02
C VAL A 150 7.94 -1.68 31.81
N ALA A 151 7.54 -0.59 32.49
CA ALA A 151 6.22 0.02 32.32
C ALA A 151 6.27 1.54 32.48
N ASN A 152 5.37 2.22 31.78
CA ASN A 152 5.19 3.66 31.95
C ASN A 152 3.77 4.05 31.49
N VAL A 153 3.46 5.34 31.58
CA VAL A 153 2.21 5.95 31.13
C VAL A 153 2.51 7.16 30.25
N ASN A 154 1.71 7.36 29.23
CA ASN A 154 1.56 8.66 28.58
C ASN A 154 0.19 9.21 28.97
N LYS A 155 0.19 10.25 29.77
CA LYS A 155 -1.04 10.92 30.23
C LYS A 155 -1.09 12.32 29.64
N SER A 156 -1.85 12.48 28.57
CA SER A 156 -1.94 13.73 27.80
C SER A 156 -0.55 14.28 27.40
N GLY A 157 0.38 13.38 26.98
CA GLY A 157 1.75 13.71 26.60
C GLY A 157 2.75 13.83 27.74
N GLN A 158 2.31 13.66 28.97
CA GLN A 158 3.22 13.56 30.11
C GLN A 158 3.59 12.10 30.32
N VAL A 159 4.87 11.84 30.39
CA VAL A 159 5.41 10.52 30.73
C VAL A 159 6.16 10.60 32.05
N ASN A 160 6.23 9.52 32.80
CA ASN A 160 7.15 9.48 33.93
C ASN A 160 8.57 9.68 33.40
N SER A 161 9.36 10.47 34.09
CA SER A 161 10.73 10.82 33.71
C SER A 161 11.60 9.59 33.43
N ILE A 162 11.38 8.52 34.22
CA ILE A 162 12.02 7.21 34.08
C ILE A 162 10.89 6.17 34.10
N ALA A 163 10.95 5.15 33.26
CA ALA A 163 10.00 4.03 33.32
C ALA A 163 10.22 3.21 34.61
N TYR A 164 9.14 2.61 35.11
CA TYR A 164 9.25 1.61 36.17
C TYR A 164 9.89 0.33 35.65
N GLU A 165 10.59 -0.39 36.51
CA GLU A 165 11.30 -1.63 36.16
C GLU A 165 10.96 -2.77 37.13
N GLY A 166 11.05 -4.01 36.65
CA GLY A 166 10.91 -5.22 37.45
C GLY A 166 9.54 -5.31 38.17
N GLU A 167 9.56 -5.65 39.45
CA GLU A 167 8.36 -5.84 40.25
C GLU A 167 7.58 -4.51 40.46
N GLU A 168 8.28 -3.38 40.50
CA GLU A 168 7.62 -2.07 40.58
C GLU A 168 6.80 -1.79 39.32
N ALA A 169 7.31 -2.15 38.13
CA ALA A 169 6.59 -2.01 36.87
C ALA A 169 5.35 -2.91 36.83
N LYS A 170 5.46 -4.16 37.26
CA LYS A 170 4.33 -5.10 37.34
C LYS A 170 3.23 -4.58 38.27
N LYS A 171 3.63 -4.14 39.45
CA LYS A 171 2.71 -3.53 40.42
C LYS A 171 2.04 -2.28 39.86
N TYR A 172 2.82 -1.43 39.16
CA TYR A 172 2.31 -0.21 38.57
C TYR A 172 1.17 -0.47 37.56
N ILE A 173 1.37 -1.45 36.66
CA ILE A 173 0.33 -1.82 35.68
C ILE A 173 -0.90 -2.40 36.38
N LEU A 174 -0.70 -3.32 37.32
CA LEU A 174 -1.81 -3.94 38.04
C LEU A 174 -2.65 -2.90 38.80
N ASP A 175 -1.99 -2.02 39.56
CA ASP A 175 -2.66 -1.00 40.39
C ASP A 175 -3.44 0.05 39.55
N ASN A 176 -2.99 0.35 38.33
CA ASN A 176 -3.60 1.39 37.50
C ASN A 176 -4.58 0.85 36.46
N THR A 177 -4.42 -0.39 36.01
CA THR A 177 -5.24 -0.95 34.91
C THR A 177 -6.02 -2.21 35.28
N GLY A 178 -5.70 -2.83 36.43
CA GLY A 178 -6.24 -4.13 36.80
C GLY A 178 -5.75 -5.30 35.92
N LEU A 179 -4.77 -5.08 35.06
CA LEU A 179 -4.24 -6.12 34.21
C LEU A 179 -2.99 -6.74 34.82
N SER A 180 -2.89 -8.06 34.75
CA SER A 180 -1.67 -8.77 35.16
C SER A 180 -0.50 -8.44 34.24
N GLU A 181 0.73 -8.69 34.71
CA GLU A 181 1.95 -8.52 33.93
C GLU A 181 1.93 -9.32 32.61
N LYS A 182 2.57 -8.77 31.59
CA LYS A 182 2.85 -9.50 30.34
C LYS A 182 3.87 -10.63 30.60
N ARG A 183 3.53 -11.87 30.18
CA ARG A 183 4.34 -13.07 30.47
C ARG A 183 5.24 -13.49 29.31
N THR A 184 5.04 -12.90 28.14
CA THR A 184 5.80 -13.23 26.92
C THR A 184 6.54 -12.00 26.42
N VAL A 185 7.70 -12.21 25.81
CA VAL A 185 8.50 -11.12 25.24
C VAL A 185 7.69 -10.35 24.19
N GLY A 186 7.70 -9.03 24.33
CA GLY A 186 6.94 -8.11 23.47
C GLY A 186 6.48 -6.87 24.23
N THR A 187 5.65 -6.08 23.59
CA THR A 187 5.10 -4.83 24.13
C THR A 187 3.58 -4.91 24.17
N ARG A 188 2.99 -4.28 25.16
CA ARG A 188 1.53 -4.11 25.30
C ARG A 188 1.23 -2.63 25.53
N ILE A 189 0.29 -2.12 24.74
CA ILE A 189 -0.26 -0.77 24.87
C ILE A 189 -1.68 -0.91 25.41
N ILE A 190 -2.00 -0.17 26.45
CA ILE A 190 -3.28 -0.23 27.17
C ILE A 190 -3.91 1.16 27.10
N ILE A 191 -4.84 1.35 26.19
CA ILE A 191 -5.50 2.62 25.90
C ILE A 191 -6.68 2.79 26.86
N GLU A 192 -6.58 3.76 27.76
CA GLU A 192 -7.60 4.06 28.75
C GLU A 192 -8.77 4.82 28.13
N SER A 193 -10.00 4.48 28.54
CA SER A 193 -11.22 5.16 28.07
C SER A 193 -11.21 5.38 26.54
N PRO A 194 -11.20 4.30 25.74
CA PRO A 194 -11.08 4.40 24.30
C PRO A 194 -12.27 5.12 23.68
N LYS A 195 -12.05 5.76 22.53
CA LYS A 195 -13.10 6.41 21.75
C LYS A 195 -14.20 5.43 21.37
N GLU A 196 -15.46 5.88 21.43
CA GLU A 196 -16.62 5.02 21.16
C GLU A 196 -16.62 4.43 19.76
N GLU A 197 -16.21 5.19 18.76
CA GLU A 197 -16.12 4.68 17.37
C GLU A 197 -15.12 3.52 17.23
N LEU A 198 -14.00 3.54 17.97
CA LEU A 198 -13.05 2.44 17.98
C LEU A 198 -13.63 1.23 18.73
N VAL A 199 -14.26 1.46 19.89
CA VAL A 199 -14.95 0.40 20.65
C VAL A 199 -16.03 -0.26 19.81
N ALA A 200 -16.87 0.53 19.15
CA ALA A 200 -17.93 0.04 18.28
C ALA A 200 -17.36 -0.82 17.13
N SER A 201 -16.33 -0.35 16.44
CA SER A 201 -15.72 -1.05 15.32
C SER A 201 -15.04 -2.37 15.72
N ILE A 202 -14.43 -2.43 16.93
CA ILE A 202 -13.87 -3.68 17.48
C ILE A 202 -14.99 -4.65 17.90
N THR A 203 -16.04 -4.14 18.54
CA THR A 203 -17.15 -4.97 19.03
C THR A 203 -17.99 -5.54 17.90
N SER A 204 -18.27 -4.74 16.86
CA SER A 204 -19.01 -5.18 15.67
C SER A 204 -18.16 -5.97 14.67
N SER A 205 -16.85 -6.08 14.91
CA SER A 205 -15.88 -6.68 13.99
C SER A 205 -15.69 -5.91 12.67
N GLU A 206 -16.20 -4.70 12.53
CA GLU A 206 -16.02 -3.84 11.34
C GLU A 206 -14.56 -3.44 11.11
N ILE A 207 -13.71 -3.52 12.12
CA ILE A 207 -12.27 -3.30 11.98
C ILE A 207 -11.57 -4.41 11.16
N ILE A 208 -12.15 -5.63 11.12
CA ILE A 208 -11.55 -6.80 10.46
C ILE A 208 -11.38 -6.59 8.95
N PRO A 209 -12.39 -6.16 8.17
CA PRO A 209 -12.21 -5.85 6.76
C PRO A 209 -11.09 -4.83 6.48
N PHE A 210 -10.91 -3.83 7.33
CA PHE A 210 -9.81 -2.87 7.19
C PHE A 210 -8.44 -3.52 7.38
N ILE A 211 -8.32 -4.42 8.37
CA ILE A 211 -7.09 -5.18 8.61
C ILE A 211 -6.82 -6.10 7.42
N GLN A 212 -7.82 -6.82 6.94
CA GLN A 212 -7.70 -7.71 5.80
C GLN A 212 -7.18 -6.95 4.57
N GLU A 213 -7.77 -5.82 4.22
CA GLU A 213 -7.38 -5.04 3.05
C GLU A 213 -5.97 -4.42 3.20
N SER A 214 -5.65 -3.90 4.40
CA SER A 214 -4.36 -3.26 4.64
C SER A 214 -3.20 -4.23 4.71
N TRP A 215 -3.42 -5.46 5.18
CA TRP A 215 -2.37 -6.39 5.60
C TRP A 215 -2.45 -7.78 4.96
N TRP A 216 -3.34 -8.04 4.01
CA TRP A 216 -3.54 -9.38 3.45
C TRP A 216 -2.24 -10.03 2.94
N ILE A 217 -1.31 -9.24 2.38
CA ILE A 217 -0.01 -9.75 1.93
C ILE A 217 0.80 -10.30 3.11
N ILE A 218 0.79 -9.61 4.25
CA ILE A 218 1.44 -10.09 5.46
C ILE A 218 0.68 -11.30 6.01
N ILE A 219 -0.65 -11.21 6.13
CA ILE A 219 -1.50 -12.30 6.65
C ILE A 219 -1.25 -13.58 5.86
N GLN A 220 -1.13 -13.50 4.54
CA GLN A 220 -0.83 -14.64 3.68
C GLN A 220 0.57 -15.26 3.91
N ARG A 221 1.52 -14.47 4.44
CA ARG A 221 2.89 -14.89 4.72
C ARG A 221 3.10 -15.38 6.16
N LEU A 222 2.10 -15.21 7.02
CA LEU A 222 2.20 -15.69 8.40
C LEU A 222 2.31 -17.19 8.43
N THR A 223 3.12 -17.68 9.34
CA THR A 223 3.22 -19.10 9.67
C THR A 223 2.06 -19.51 10.59
N ASP A 224 1.83 -20.80 10.78
CA ASP A 224 0.70 -21.30 11.59
C ASP A 224 0.74 -20.81 13.04
N ASP A 225 1.94 -20.51 13.54
CA ASP A 225 2.20 -19.99 14.89
C ASP A 225 2.19 -18.46 14.97
N ALA A 226 1.85 -17.79 13.85
CA ALA A 226 1.77 -16.33 13.76
C ALA A 226 0.35 -15.88 13.42
N ALA A 227 -0.05 -14.72 13.97
CA ALA A 227 -1.40 -14.20 13.73
C ALA A 227 -1.51 -12.70 13.94
N ILE A 228 -2.52 -12.11 13.29
CA ILE A 228 -3.18 -10.89 13.74
C ILE A 228 -4.54 -11.32 14.30
N THR A 229 -4.90 -10.85 15.49
CA THR A 229 -6.20 -11.19 16.08
C THR A 229 -6.95 -9.93 16.53
N VAL A 230 -8.28 -10.01 16.51
CA VAL A 230 -9.18 -9.02 17.12
C VAL A 230 -10.12 -9.74 18.06
N ASN A 231 -10.11 -9.38 19.35
CA ASN A 231 -10.85 -10.06 20.40
C ASN A 231 -10.66 -11.59 20.37
N GLY A 232 -9.44 -12.05 20.12
CA GLY A 232 -9.10 -13.47 20.02
C GLY A 232 -9.49 -14.15 18.70
N ILE A 233 -10.18 -13.46 17.79
CA ILE A 233 -10.52 -13.97 16.45
C ILE A 233 -9.30 -13.77 15.55
N LYS A 234 -8.73 -14.88 15.04
CA LYS A 234 -7.66 -14.84 14.05
C LYS A 234 -8.18 -14.23 12.75
N ILE A 235 -7.41 -13.33 12.17
CA ILE A 235 -7.73 -12.70 10.89
C ILE A 235 -7.06 -13.48 9.77
N ASP A 236 -7.87 -14.02 8.88
CA ASP A 236 -7.42 -14.72 7.68
C ASP A 236 -7.66 -13.87 6.44
N VAL A 237 -6.93 -14.17 5.37
CA VAL A 237 -7.18 -13.58 4.06
C VAL A 237 -8.53 -14.10 3.56
N PRO A 238 -9.43 -13.24 3.05
CA PRO A 238 -10.67 -13.70 2.45
C PRO A 238 -10.39 -14.64 1.28
N GLU A 239 -11.02 -15.83 1.28
CA GLU A 239 -10.79 -16.87 0.27
C GLU A 239 -11.15 -16.42 -1.14
N ASP A 240 -12.10 -15.51 -1.26
CA ASP A 240 -12.70 -15.06 -2.51
C ASP A 240 -11.89 -13.96 -3.23
N ILE A 241 -10.86 -13.37 -2.61
CA ILE A 241 -10.13 -12.24 -3.21
C ILE A 241 -9.39 -12.57 -4.49
N LYS A 242 -9.07 -13.83 -4.72
CA LYS A 242 -8.36 -14.33 -5.91
C LYS A 242 -9.23 -15.21 -6.81
N ASN A 243 -10.51 -15.36 -6.50
CA ASN A 243 -11.46 -16.21 -7.25
C ASN A 243 -12.10 -15.45 -8.42
N GLY A 244 -11.32 -14.62 -9.11
CA GLY A 244 -11.80 -13.92 -10.31
C GLY A 244 -12.04 -14.86 -11.49
N THR A 245 -12.94 -14.47 -12.40
CA THR A 245 -13.16 -15.15 -13.68
C THR A 245 -11.88 -15.17 -14.53
N HIS A 246 -11.12 -14.10 -14.44
CA HIS A 246 -9.78 -13.99 -15.03
C HIS A 246 -8.78 -13.55 -14.00
N SER A 247 -7.57 -14.08 -14.09
CA SER A 247 -6.47 -13.72 -13.19
C SER A 247 -5.13 -13.66 -13.92
N PHE A 248 -4.30 -12.73 -13.48
CA PHE A 248 -2.88 -12.64 -13.85
C PHE A 248 -2.06 -12.39 -12.60
N GLU A 249 -1.03 -13.19 -12.37
CA GLU A 249 -0.09 -13.00 -11.27
C GLU A 249 1.35 -13.02 -11.78
N LEU A 250 2.12 -12.05 -11.35
CA LEU A 250 3.57 -12.02 -11.47
C LEU A 250 4.18 -12.41 -10.13
N GLN A 251 4.84 -13.57 -10.08
CA GLN A 251 5.38 -14.13 -8.83
C GLN A 251 6.88 -13.90 -8.65
N ASN A 252 7.60 -13.52 -9.71
CA ASN A 252 9.02 -13.26 -9.66
C ASN A 252 9.29 -11.76 -9.83
N PRO A 253 10.38 -11.26 -9.22
CA PRO A 253 10.75 -9.86 -9.39
C PRO A 253 10.95 -9.51 -10.87
N GLU A 254 10.15 -8.57 -11.36
CA GLU A 254 10.32 -7.99 -12.69
C GLU A 254 11.14 -6.70 -12.57
N ILE A 255 12.17 -6.57 -13.40
CA ILE A 255 12.92 -5.31 -13.49
C ILE A 255 12.10 -4.36 -14.36
N TYR A 256 11.52 -3.34 -13.73
CA TYR A 256 10.73 -2.32 -14.42
C TYR A 256 11.64 -1.27 -15.09
N MET A 257 12.63 -0.81 -14.35
CA MET A 257 13.69 0.08 -14.83
C MET A 257 14.93 -0.11 -13.94
N PRO A 258 16.14 0.33 -14.36
CA PRO A 258 17.33 0.17 -13.54
C PRO A 258 17.13 0.67 -12.11
N GLY A 259 17.37 -0.20 -11.12
CA GLY A 259 17.20 0.10 -9.69
C GLY A 259 15.81 -0.14 -9.12
N TYR A 260 14.80 -0.45 -9.93
CA TYR A 260 13.43 -0.61 -9.46
C TYR A 260 12.84 -1.96 -9.90
N LYS A 261 12.41 -2.76 -8.93
CA LYS A 261 11.81 -4.07 -9.14
C LYS A 261 10.40 -4.11 -8.58
N VAL A 262 9.51 -4.81 -9.27
CA VAL A 262 8.18 -5.17 -8.78
C VAL A 262 8.28 -6.58 -8.21
N LYS A 263 8.00 -6.75 -6.91
CA LYS A 263 8.01 -8.05 -6.23
C LYS A 263 6.87 -8.93 -6.71
N HIS A 264 5.68 -8.37 -6.64
CA HIS A 264 4.44 -9.06 -6.99
C HIS A 264 3.51 -8.08 -7.69
N PHE A 265 2.79 -8.58 -8.67
CA PHE A 265 1.68 -7.91 -9.30
C PHE A 265 0.58 -8.94 -9.51
N GLY A 266 -0.64 -8.61 -9.13
CA GLY A 266 -1.82 -9.42 -9.37
C GLY A 266 -2.96 -8.58 -9.93
N LEU A 267 -3.74 -9.17 -10.84
CA LEU A 267 -4.95 -8.57 -11.40
C LEU A 267 -6.00 -9.64 -11.55
N TYR A 268 -7.20 -9.37 -11.09
CA TYR A 268 -8.34 -10.28 -11.09
C TYR A 268 -9.56 -9.55 -11.61
N ILE A 269 -10.37 -10.21 -12.45
CA ILE A 269 -11.67 -9.71 -12.91
C ILE A 269 -12.76 -10.65 -12.43
N PHE A 270 -13.86 -10.08 -11.99
CA PHE A 270 -15.03 -10.77 -11.43
C PHE A 270 -16.25 -10.42 -12.28
N ASP A 271 -16.54 -11.20 -13.30
CA ASP A 271 -17.64 -10.92 -14.24
C ASP A 271 -19.02 -10.90 -13.57
N ASP A 272 -19.18 -11.67 -12.50
CA ASP A 272 -20.37 -11.69 -11.64
C ASP A 272 -20.46 -10.50 -10.68
N GLY A 273 -19.38 -9.69 -10.57
CA GLY A 273 -19.33 -8.54 -9.66
C GLY A 273 -19.14 -8.91 -8.19
N GLY A 274 -18.74 -10.14 -7.88
CA GLY A 274 -18.55 -10.64 -6.52
C GLY A 274 -17.27 -10.19 -5.82
N ASN A 275 -16.52 -9.25 -6.38
CA ASN A 275 -15.27 -8.77 -5.79
C ASN A 275 -15.52 -7.92 -4.53
N ARG A 276 -14.70 -8.16 -3.52
CA ARG A 276 -14.72 -7.44 -2.24
C ARG A 276 -13.98 -6.11 -2.30
N TRP A 277 -12.90 -6.05 -3.06
CA TRP A 277 -12.06 -4.87 -3.24
C TRP A 277 -12.05 -4.43 -4.71
N ASN A 278 -11.88 -3.14 -4.96
CA ASN A 278 -11.86 -2.57 -6.30
C ASN A 278 -10.56 -1.80 -6.56
N GLY A 279 -10.22 -1.65 -7.85
CA GLY A 279 -9.05 -0.89 -8.26
C GLY A 279 -7.74 -1.65 -8.10
N ILE A 280 -6.61 -0.97 -8.32
CA ILE A 280 -5.27 -1.52 -8.12
C ILE A 280 -4.63 -0.79 -6.95
N SER A 281 -4.32 -1.53 -5.90
CA SER A 281 -3.66 -1.02 -4.70
C SER A 281 -2.15 -1.23 -4.77
N TYR A 282 -1.36 -0.30 -4.23
CA TYR A 282 0.08 -0.50 -4.09
C TYR A 282 0.47 -0.74 -2.63
N TYR A 283 1.41 -1.66 -2.47
CA TYR A 283 1.88 -2.17 -1.18
C TYR A 283 3.38 -1.96 -1.06
N ARG A 284 3.81 -1.58 0.12
CA ARG A 284 5.20 -1.46 0.53
C ARG A 284 5.42 -2.26 1.81
N LYS A 285 6.40 -3.15 1.81
CA LYS A 285 6.65 -4.07 2.94
C LYS A 285 5.40 -4.85 3.39
N GLY A 286 4.52 -5.17 2.45
CA GLY A 286 3.27 -5.91 2.71
C GLY A 286 2.12 -5.08 3.28
N MET A 287 2.29 -3.79 3.51
CA MET A 287 1.27 -2.85 3.94
C MET A 287 0.68 -2.10 2.74
N LYS A 288 -0.66 -2.04 2.63
CA LYS A 288 -1.33 -1.18 1.64
C LYS A 288 -0.98 0.28 1.91
N ILE A 289 -0.47 0.98 0.91
CA ILE A 289 -0.18 2.42 1.01
C ILE A 289 -1.29 3.24 0.38
N GLY A 290 -1.77 2.81 -0.79
CA GLY A 290 -2.82 3.56 -1.48
C GLY A 290 -3.27 2.87 -2.74
N GLU A 291 -4.00 3.61 -3.57
CA GLU A 291 -4.56 3.14 -4.82
C GLU A 291 -3.94 3.86 -6.01
N ILE A 292 -3.85 3.14 -7.12
CA ILE A 292 -3.35 3.65 -8.39
C ILE A 292 -4.52 4.14 -9.22
N ASP A 293 -4.43 5.37 -9.73
CA ASP A 293 -5.42 5.93 -10.65
C ASP A 293 -5.36 5.21 -12.00
N ILE A 294 -6.21 4.22 -12.22
CA ILE A 294 -6.32 3.50 -13.50
C ILE A 294 -7.17 4.33 -14.47
N LYS A 295 -6.69 4.45 -15.70
CA LYS A 295 -7.34 5.20 -16.78
C LYS A 295 -8.10 4.26 -17.73
N ASP A 296 -9.07 4.83 -18.45
CA ASP A 296 -9.75 4.18 -19.57
C ASP A 296 -10.35 2.81 -19.22
N ILE A 297 -10.95 2.71 -18.02
CA ILE A 297 -11.58 1.49 -17.55
C ILE A 297 -12.82 1.22 -18.41
N PRO A 298 -12.89 0.06 -19.12
CA PRO A 298 -14.07 -0.29 -19.88
C PRO A 298 -15.28 -0.51 -18.97
N LYS A 299 -16.45 -0.06 -19.39
CA LYS A 299 -17.72 -0.25 -18.63
C LYS A 299 -17.99 -1.68 -18.21
N LYS A 300 -17.53 -2.65 -19.01
CA LYS A 300 -17.71 -4.09 -18.72
C LYS A 300 -17.00 -4.56 -17.46
N VAL A 301 -15.87 -3.90 -17.10
CA VAL A 301 -15.03 -4.27 -15.96
C VAL A 301 -15.04 -3.21 -14.86
N GLU A 302 -15.76 -2.11 -15.05
CA GLU A 302 -15.93 -1.07 -14.05
C GLU A 302 -16.54 -1.66 -12.77
N ASN A 303 -15.89 -1.43 -11.63
CA ASN A 303 -16.23 -2.03 -10.33
C ASN A 303 -16.22 -3.57 -10.28
N LYS A 304 -15.55 -4.21 -11.24
CA LYS A 304 -15.45 -5.67 -11.33
C LYS A 304 -14.02 -6.18 -11.36
N PHE A 305 -13.05 -5.36 -11.03
CA PHE A 305 -11.66 -5.78 -10.98
C PHE A 305 -11.00 -5.35 -9.68
N TRP A 306 -10.08 -6.17 -9.25
CA TRP A 306 -9.16 -5.86 -8.19
C TRP A 306 -7.75 -6.26 -8.58
N GLY A 307 -6.78 -5.50 -8.13
CA GLY A 307 -5.38 -5.81 -8.35
C GLY A 307 -4.48 -5.22 -7.28
N TYR A 308 -3.24 -5.68 -7.28
CA TYR A 308 -2.23 -5.18 -6.37
C TYR A 308 -0.85 -5.15 -7.02
N ILE A 309 -0.03 -4.23 -6.54
CA ILE A 309 1.39 -4.20 -6.82
C ILE A 309 2.16 -4.09 -5.51
N GLU A 310 3.05 -5.03 -5.24
CA GLU A 310 4.02 -4.94 -4.16
C GLU A 310 5.37 -4.53 -4.73
N VAL A 311 5.85 -3.39 -4.28
CA VAL A 311 7.14 -2.84 -4.73
C VAL A 311 8.28 -3.36 -3.87
N ASP A 312 9.47 -3.42 -4.45
CA ASP A 312 10.69 -3.82 -3.76
C ASP A 312 11.24 -2.69 -2.88
N GLU A 313 12.18 -3.03 -2.01
CA GLU A 313 12.83 -2.11 -1.07
C GLU A 313 13.50 -0.92 -1.77
N GLN A 314 13.92 -1.11 -3.03
CA GLN A 314 14.51 -0.06 -3.85
C GLN A 314 13.58 1.13 -4.15
N TRP A 315 12.26 0.93 -4.04
CA TRP A 315 11.27 1.99 -4.19
C TRP A 315 11.00 2.74 -2.88
N GLU A 316 11.52 2.24 -1.77
CA GLU A 316 11.08 2.67 -0.44
C GLU A 316 11.36 4.14 -0.18
N ASP A 317 12.58 4.58 -0.44
CA ASP A 317 12.99 5.97 -0.17
C ASP A 317 12.19 6.94 -1.05
N ASP A 318 12.10 6.65 -2.36
CA ASP A 318 11.38 7.51 -3.30
C ASP A 318 9.87 7.54 -3.06
N LEU A 319 9.26 6.38 -2.71
CA LEU A 319 7.83 6.33 -2.38
C LEU A 319 7.53 7.00 -1.05
N SER A 320 8.41 6.87 -0.07
CA SER A 320 8.26 7.52 1.23
C SER A 320 8.18 9.04 1.13
N ASP A 321 8.89 9.62 0.18
CA ASP A 321 8.89 11.05 -0.08
C ASP A 321 7.57 11.58 -0.66
N ILE A 322 6.78 10.71 -1.27
CA ILE A 322 5.50 11.06 -1.89
C ILE A 322 4.28 10.58 -1.11
N GLU A 323 4.44 9.64 -0.20
CA GLU A 323 3.35 9.14 0.65
C GLU A 323 2.78 10.26 1.53
N ASP A 324 1.50 10.17 1.84
CA ASP A 324 0.92 10.99 2.89
C ASP A 324 1.43 10.54 4.28
N LYS A 325 1.23 11.40 5.27
CA LYS A 325 1.77 11.20 6.62
C LYS A 325 1.13 10.03 7.38
N VAL A 326 0.02 9.52 6.89
CA VAL A 326 -0.75 8.42 7.49
C VAL A 326 -0.77 7.16 6.63
N HIS A 327 0.02 7.15 5.56
CA HIS A 327 0.20 6.00 4.65
C HIS A 327 -1.11 5.50 3.99
N PHE A 328 -2.02 6.41 3.64
CA PHE A 328 -3.27 6.09 2.93
C PHE A 328 -3.30 6.59 1.49
N GLY A 329 -2.18 7.03 0.96
CA GLY A 329 -2.08 7.46 -0.43
C GLY A 329 -0.84 8.29 -0.73
N VAL A 330 -0.92 8.95 -1.86
CA VAL A 330 0.09 9.92 -2.30
C VAL A 330 -0.32 11.30 -1.84
N SER A 331 0.59 12.02 -1.21
CA SER A 331 0.38 13.38 -0.74
C SER A 331 -0.17 14.28 -1.84
N LYS A 332 -1.07 15.19 -1.45
CA LYS A 332 -1.69 16.17 -2.35
C LYS A 332 -0.60 16.94 -3.12
N GLY A 333 -0.66 16.93 -4.44
CA GLY A 333 0.34 17.56 -5.31
C GLY A 333 1.56 16.69 -5.66
N LYS A 334 1.75 15.54 -5.03
CA LYS A 334 2.86 14.61 -5.36
C LYS A 334 2.52 13.57 -6.44
N LYS A 335 1.27 13.48 -6.87
CA LYS A 335 0.85 12.59 -7.96
C LYS A 335 1.51 12.87 -9.32
N ASN A 336 2.10 14.05 -9.50
CA ASN A 336 2.84 14.43 -10.72
C ASN A 336 4.34 14.10 -10.66
N THR A 337 4.84 13.53 -9.57
CA THR A 337 6.25 13.14 -9.46
C THR A 337 6.57 11.99 -10.43
N ALA A 338 7.81 11.94 -10.92
CA ALA A 338 8.24 10.91 -11.86
C ALA A 338 8.01 9.51 -11.30
N ILE A 339 8.33 9.27 -10.02
CA ILE A 339 8.20 7.96 -9.38
C ILE A 339 6.74 7.47 -9.35
N TYR A 340 5.78 8.35 -8.98
CA TYR A 340 4.37 7.96 -9.01
C TYR A 340 3.86 7.72 -10.44
N GLN A 341 4.27 8.55 -11.40
CA GLN A 341 3.89 8.38 -12.79
C GLN A 341 4.46 7.07 -13.39
N HIS A 342 5.67 6.69 -13.00
CA HIS A 342 6.24 5.39 -13.40
C HIS A 342 5.43 4.23 -12.84
N LEU A 343 5.12 4.23 -11.53
CA LEU A 343 4.28 3.23 -10.90
C LEU A 343 2.90 3.14 -11.56
N LYS A 344 2.26 4.29 -11.76
CA LYS A 344 0.97 4.41 -12.42
C LYS A 344 0.99 3.87 -13.87
N ASN A 345 1.99 4.24 -14.65
CA ASN A 345 2.13 3.79 -16.03
C ASN A 345 2.35 2.27 -16.10
N TYR A 346 3.16 1.72 -15.20
CA TYR A 346 3.35 0.27 -15.11
C TYR A 346 2.01 -0.46 -14.88
N CYS A 347 1.25 -0.04 -13.87
CA CYS A 347 -0.05 -0.65 -13.56
C CYS A 347 -1.05 -0.50 -14.73
N ASN A 348 -1.13 0.68 -15.35
CA ASN A 348 -2.01 0.91 -16.50
C ASN A 348 -1.63 0.03 -17.70
N ASN A 349 -0.34 -0.12 -17.99
CA ASN A 349 0.13 -0.96 -19.10
C ASN A 349 -0.19 -2.43 -18.85
N LYS A 350 0.06 -2.94 -17.63
CA LYS A 350 -0.29 -4.33 -17.25
C LYS A 350 -1.81 -4.54 -17.30
N PHE A 351 -2.60 -3.60 -16.77
CA PHE A 351 -4.07 -3.65 -16.83
C PHE A 351 -4.57 -3.73 -18.27
N LYS A 352 -4.13 -2.80 -19.13
CA LYS A 352 -4.50 -2.77 -20.55
C LYS A 352 -4.11 -4.05 -21.28
N ALA A 353 -2.88 -4.55 -21.07
CA ALA A 353 -2.39 -5.75 -21.73
C ALA A 353 -3.25 -6.98 -21.39
N ASN A 354 -3.57 -7.17 -20.11
CA ASN A 354 -4.42 -8.27 -19.67
C ASN A 354 -5.86 -8.14 -20.18
N LEU A 355 -6.42 -6.92 -20.22
CA LEU A 355 -7.75 -6.71 -20.79
C LEU A 355 -7.83 -7.03 -22.30
N ILE A 356 -6.74 -6.80 -23.04
CA ILE A 356 -6.63 -7.21 -24.45
C ILE A 356 -6.61 -8.74 -24.53
N GLU A 357 -5.74 -9.38 -23.75
CA GLU A 357 -5.57 -10.84 -23.72
C GLU A 357 -6.88 -11.55 -23.37
N TRP A 358 -7.63 -11.01 -22.42
CA TRP A 358 -8.93 -11.58 -21.99
C TRP A 358 -10.13 -11.15 -22.86
N GLY A 359 -9.89 -10.32 -23.88
CA GLY A 359 -10.92 -9.94 -24.86
C GLY A 359 -11.91 -8.86 -24.39
N TYR A 360 -11.63 -8.16 -23.28
CA TYR A 360 -12.47 -7.04 -22.83
C TYR A 360 -12.31 -5.79 -23.69
N ILE A 361 -11.14 -5.59 -24.28
CA ILE A 361 -10.84 -4.51 -25.23
C ILE A 361 -10.13 -5.05 -26.46
N LYS A 362 -10.32 -4.36 -27.58
CA LYS A 362 -9.61 -4.68 -28.81
C LYS A 362 -8.23 -4.04 -28.84
N ASP A 363 -7.27 -4.77 -29.34
CA ASP A 363 -5.92 -4.23 -29.60
C ASP A 363 -5.92 -3.37 -30.87
N LYS A 364 -6.25 -2.10 -30.72
CA LYS A 364 -6.29 -1.14 -31.86
C LYS A 364 -4.93 -1.01 -32.57
N GLU A 365 -3.82 -1.12 -31.84
CA GLU A 365 -2.48 -1.02 -32.45
C GLU A 365 -2.18 -2.23 -33.32
N SER A 366 -2.58 -3.41 -32.90
CA SER A 366 -2.46 -4.64 -33.70
C SER A 366 -3.40 -4.61 -34.90
N GLU A 367 -4.65 -4.14 -34.73
CA GLU A 367 -5.59 -3.97 -35.85
C GLU A 367 -5.07 -2.93 -36.87
N ASP A 368 -4.59 -1.77 -36.42
CA ASP A 368 -4.01 -0.74 -37.30
C ASP A 368 -2.73 -1.22 -38.00
N LYS A 369 -1.88 -1.98 -37.32
CA LYS A 369 -0.68 -2.59 -37.93
C LYS A 369 -1.07 -3.61 -38.96
N LYS A 370 -1.99 -4.52 -38.70
CA LYS A 370 -2.53 -5.49 -39.66
C LYS A 370 -3.12 -4.78 -40.87
N LEU A 371 -3.93 -3.73 -40.66
CA LEU A 371 -4.48 -2.92 -41.75
C LEU A 371 -3.41 -2.22 -42.60
N LYS A 372 -2.36 -1.68 -41.95
CA LYS A 372 -1.20 -1.10 -42.68
C LYS A 372 -0.43 -2.13 -43.47
N ASP A 373 -0.18 -3.30 -42.89
CA ASP A 373 0.52 -4.40 -43.55
C ASP A 373 -0.31 -4.94 -44.72
N GLU A 374 -1.61 -5.08 -44.56
CA GLU A 374 -2.52 -5.52 -45.61
C GLU A 374 -2.63 -4.48 -46.73
N ARG A 375 -2.73 -3.20 -46.43
CA ARG A 375 -2.66 -2.10 -47.40
C ARG A 375 -1.32 -2.10 -48.15
N SER A 376 -0.23 -2.32 -47.43
CA SER A 376 1.12 -2.40 -48.06
C SER A 376 1.24 -3.60 -48.98
N ARG A 377 0.68 -4.77 -48.58
CA ARG A 377 0.60 -5.97 -49.40
C ARG A 377 -0.25 -5.77 -50.66
N LEU A 378 -1.42 -5.16 -50.53
CA LEU A 378 -2.30 -4.83 -51.64
C LEU A 378 -1.64 -3.82 -52.60
N ARG A 379 -0.97 -2.77 -52.07
CA ARG A 379 -0.18 -1.83 -52.89
C ARG A 379 0.92 -2.53 -53.70
N ARG A 380 1.61 -3.51 -53.08
CA ARG A 380 2.65 -4.30 -53.76
C ARG A 380 2.06 -5.16 -54.88
N ILE A 381 0.96 -5.86 -54.62
CA ILE A 381 0.25 -6.67 -55.62
C ILE A 381 -0.23 -5.78 -56.76
N PHE A 382 -0.83 -4.63 -56.44
CA PHE A 382 -1.33 -3.70 -57.45
C PHE A 382 -0.21 -3.11 -58.33
N ARG A 383 0.97 -2.80 -57.76
CA ARG A 383 2.16 -2.38 -58.51
C ARG A 383 2.62 -3.48 -59.48
N ILE A 384 2.71 -4.71 -59.04
CA ILE A 384 3.09 -5.85 -59.86
C ILE A 384 2.08 -6.00 -61.01
N TYR A 385 0.78 -5.92 -60.72
CA TYR A 385 -0.28 -6.02 -61.73
C TYR A 385 -0.20 -4.90 -62.74
N LEU A 386 0.02 -3.66 -62.34
CA LEU A 386 0.22 -2.51 -63.20
C LEU A 386 1.47 -2.65 -64.07
N THR A 387 2.57 -3.16 -63.54
CA THR A 387 3.81 -3.41 -64.27
C THR A 387 3.59 -4.47 -65.36
N VAL A 388 2.86 -5.55 -65.01
CA VAL A 388 2.52 -6.62 -65.98
C VAL A 388 1.56 -6.09 -67.07
N LEU A 389 0.60 -5.26 -66.68
CA LEU A 389 -0.32 -4.64 -67.63
C LEU A 389 0.39 -3.66 -68.56
N ALA A 390 1.29 -2.84 -68.03
CA ALA A 390 2.10 -1.90 -68.80
C ALA A 390 3.03 -2.63 -69.74
N SER A 391 3.67 -3.74 -69.36
CA SER A 391 4.51 -4.55 -70.23
C SER A 391 3.69 -5.22 -71.31
N LYS A 392 2.53 -5.79 -70.99
CA LYS A 392 1.64 -6.39 -72.01
C LYS A 392 1.01 -5.35 -72.96
N THR A 393 0.72 -4.15 -72.49
CA THR A 393 0.23 -3.06 -73.33
C THR A 393 1.37 -2.50 -74.19
N TRP A 394 2.59 -2.40 -73.70
CA TRP A 394 3.78 -1.94 -74.46
C TRP A 394 4.11 -2.89 -75.58
N GLU A 395 4.05 -4.19 -75.36
CA GLU A 395 4.20 -5.21 -76.40
C GLU A 395 3.10 -5.18 -77.48
N LYS A 396 1.83 -4.85 -77.06
CA LYS A 396 0.68 -4.73 -77.97
C LYS A 396 0.64 -3.40 -78.74
N VAL A 397 1.08 -2.30 -78.15
CA VAL A 397 1.14 -0.98 -78.79
C VAL A 397 2.20 -0.91 -79.88
N HIS A 398 3.26 -1.69 -79.75
CA HIS A 398 4.29 -1.78 -80.82
C HIS A 398 3.89 -2.68 -81.99
N ARG A 399 2.75 -3.39 -81.92
CA ARG A 399 2.31 -4.29 -83.03
C ARG A 399 0.97 -3.99 -83.65
N ARG A 400 0.16 -3.02 -83.15
CA ARG A 400 -1.13 -2.63 -83.77
C ARG A 400 -1.49 -1.20 -83.37
N GLN A 401 -1.70 -0.37 -84.38
CA GLN A 401 -2.56 0.80 -84.28
C GLN A 401 -3.94 0.31 -83.88
N ILE A 402 -4.35 0.54 -82.65
CA ILE A 402 -5.70 0.21 -82.18
C ILE A 402 -6.60 1.30 -82.71
N LEU A 403 -7.31 1.05 -83.78
CA LEU A 403 -8.53 1.71 -84.15
C LEU A 403 -9.55 1.39 -83.07
N MET A 404 -9.80 2.35 -82.18
CA MET A 404 -10.92 2.28 -81.20
C MET A 404 -12.19 2.57 -82.00
N SER A 405 -13.07 1.56 -82.11
CA SER A 405 -14.30 1.67 -82.85
C SER A 405 -15.46 2.32 -82.10
N ASP A 406 -15.33 2.72 -80.81
CA ASP A 406 -16.50 3.18 -80.05
C ASP A 406 -16.30 4.40 -79.20
N GLY A 407 -15.37 5.27 -79.40
CA GLY A 407 -15.35 6.65 -78.83
C GLY A 407 -15.66 6.80 -77.34
N LYS A 408 -15.67 5.73 -76.50
CA LYS A 408 -15.96 5.78 -75.05
C LYS A 408 -14.68 5.66 -74.25
N THR A 409 -14.20 6.83 -73.83
CA THR A 409 -13.23 6.94 -72.75
C THR A 409 -13.87 6.52 -71.42
N TYR A 410 -13.22 5.63 -70.70
CA TYR A 410 -13.61 5.31 -69.32
C TYR A 410 -12.98 6.30 -68.35
N PRO A 411 -13.71 7.41 -67.94
CA PRO A 411 -13.15 8.47 -67.12
C PRO A 411 -12.80 8.00 -65.71
N ILE A 412 -13.39 6.92 -65.27
CA ILE A 412 -13.20 6.37 -63.91
C ILE A 412 -11.85 5.73 -63.73
N LEU A 413 -11.35 5.00 -64.75
CA LEU A 413 -10.02 4.31 -64.68
C LEU A 413 -8.88 5.35 -64.68
N LEU A 414 -9.01 6.41 -65.46
CA LEU A 414 -8.02 7.50 -65.53
C LEU A 414 -8.03 8.34 -64.22
N LYS A 415 -9.18 8.57 -63.58
CA LYS A 415 -9.28 9.25 -62.30
C LYS A 415 -8.66 8.40 -61.16
N ILE A 416 -8.87 7.09 -61.15
CA ILE A 416 -8.28 6.18 -60.17
C ILE A 416 -6.76 6.12 -60.35
N LEU A 417 -6.27 6.06 -61.58
CA LEU A 417 -4.83 6.08 -61.88
C LEU A 417 -4.16 7.40 -61.55
N SER A 418 -4.82 8.56 -61.81
CA SER A 418 -4.28 9.87 -61.45
C SER A 418 -4.26 10.11 -59.94
N ALA A 419 -5.27 9.67 -59.21
CA ALA A 419 -5.30 9.77 -57.77
C ALA A 419 -4.23 8.89 -57.10
N LEU A 420 -4.00 7.69 -57.60
CA LEU A 420 -2.95 6.77 -57.12
C LEU A 420 -1.53 7.25 -57.44
N LEU A 421 -1.32 7.99 -58.53
CA LEU A 421 -0.04 8.58 -58.89
C LEU A 421 0.27 9.87 -58.12
N GLN A 422 -0.73 10.59 -57.61
CA GLN A 422 -0.53 11.75 -56.76
C GLN A 422 -0.19 11.40 -55.31
N GLU A 423 -0.64 10.24 -54.83
CA GLU A 423 -0.28 9.74 -53.47
C GLU A 423 1.10 9.08 -53.38
N THR A 424 1.84 8.99 -54.50
CA THR A 424 3.16 8.35 -54.54
C THR A 424 4.32 9.34 -54.73
N LYS A 425 4.05 10.64 -54.65
CA LYS A 425 5.07 11.68 -54.46
C LYS A 425 5.06 12.14 -52.99
#